data_12783441e8f7f740bf92962f661ec1a1
#
_entry.id   12783441e8f7f740bf92962f661ec1a1
#
_cell.length_a   1.000
_cell.length_b   1.000
_cell.length_c   1.000
_cell.angle_alpha   90.00
_cell.angle_beta   90.00
_cell.angle_gamma   90.00
#
_symmetry.space_group_name_H-M   'P 1'
#
loop_
_entity.id
_entity.type
_entity.pdbx_description
1 polymer ?
#
loop_
_entity_poly.entity_id
_entity_poly.type
_entity_poly.pdbx_seq_one_letter_code
_entity_poly.pdbx_strand_id
1 'polypeptide(L)'
;MKKEITICFRTNEDLRSALEVVAREDRRSLSSAIELILTDYLKKYKDFPGRDQQERRRYPRKAVAIPAYVKTCETDTTQHGAVVLDLSLGGLCVSVPRECVSKIYEGGEKSQFEASFVLPERNKPVRLVCKAERVVPSNGNVYVGASFVDADFANYQNLQQFLV
;
A
#
# COMPACT_ATOMS: atom_id res chain seq x y z
N MET A 1 9.10 -9.71 11.91
CA MET A 1 8.92 -10.15 13.32
C MET A 1 7.45 -10.41 13.55
N LYS A 2 7.09 -11.56 14.15
CA LYS A 2 5.72 -11.89 14.51
C LYS A 2 5.31 -11.04 15.71
N LYS A 3 4.13 -10.41 15.68
CA LYS A 3 3.60 -9.66 16.82
C LYS A 3 2.99 -10.69 17.77
N GLU A 4 3.54 -10.79 18.97
CA GLU A 4 3.16 -11.83 19.96
C GLU A 4 2.30 -11.27 21.10
N ILE A 5 2.23 -9.92 21.22
CA ILE A 5 1.51 -9.24 22.31
C ILE A 5 0.36 -8.45 21.73
N THR A 6 -0.82 -8.63 22.28
CA THR A 6 -2.01 -7.85 21.98
C THR A 6 -2.27 -6.87 23.13
N ILE A 7 -2.47 -5.61 22.82
CA ILE A 7 -2.87 -4.57 23.77
C ILE A 7 -4.29 -4.13 23.42
N CYS A 8 -5.18 -4.21 24.41
CA CYS A 8 -6.56 -3.74 24.28
C CYS A 8 -6.82 -2.59 25.23
N PHE A 9 -7.51 -1.55 24.76
CA PHE A 9 -7.97 -0.44 25.58
C PHE A 9 -9.36 0.01 25.16
N ARG A 10 -10.08 0.67 26.08
CA ARG A 10 -11.39 1.28 25.79
C ARG A 10 -11.19 2.75 25.53
N THR A 11 -11.93 3.31 24.58
CA THR A 11 -11.88 4.73 24.23
C THR A 11 -13.28 5.25 23.91
N ASN A 12 -13.42 6.57 23.82
CA ASN A 12 -14.65 7.22 23.38
C ASN A 12 -14.71 7.31 21.85
N GLU A 13 -15.88 7.62 21.32
CA GLU A 13 -16.13 7.71 19.88
C GLU A 13 -15.32 8.83 19.22
N ASP A 14 -15.11 9.96 19.90
CA ASP A 14 -14.38 11.11 19.36
C ASP A 14 -12.92 10.74 19.07
N LEU A 15 -12.25 10.10 20.05
CA LEU A 15 -10.85 9.67 19.86
C LEU A 15 -10.73 8.57 18.80
N ARG A 16 -11.68 7.64 18.77
CA ARG A 16 -11.73 6.60 17.74
C ARG A 16 -11.84 7.22 16.34
N SER A 17 -12.80 8.13 16.16
CA SER A 17 -13.02 8.81 14.87
C SER A 17 -11.79 9.60 14.44
N ALA A 18 -11.15 10.34 15.36
CA ALA A 18 -9.92 11.06 15.07
C ALA A 18 -8.78 10.13 14.64
N LEU A 19 -8.61 8.99 15.30
CA LEU A 19 -7.60 7.99 14.94
C LEU A 19 -7.90 7.33 13.58
N GLU A 20 -9.16 7.10 13.25
CA GLU A 20 -9.57 6.59 11.94
C GLU A 20 -9.28 7.59 10.82
N VAL A 21 -9.45 8.89 11.07
CA VAL A 21 -9.07 9.94 10.11
C VAL A 21 -7.58 9.94 9.86
N VAL A 22 -6.76 9.97 10.91
CA VAL A 22 -5.28 9.94 10.81
C VAL A 22 -4.82 8.66 10.09
N ALA A 23 -5.38 7.51 10.44
CA ALA A 23 -5.04 6.24 9.80
C ALA A 23 -5.34 6.26 8.29
N ARG A 24 -6.45 6.90 7.90
CA ARG A 24 -6.86 7.06 6.51
C ARG A 24 -5.94 7.99 5.75
N GLU A 25 -5.60 9.14 6.33
CA GLU A 25 -4.66 10.11 5.74
C GLU A 25 -3.29 9.48 5.52
N ASP A 26 -2.80 8.73 6.51
CA ASP A 26 -1.54 7.99 6.44
C ASP A 26 -1.62 6.71 5.59
N ARG A 27 -2.79 6.37 5.06
CA ARG A 27 -3.03 5.11 4.30
C ARG A 27 -2.61 3.86 5.07
N ARG A 28 -2.92 3.84 6.37
CA ARG A 28 -2.56 2.76 7.31
C ARG A 28 -3.79 2.12 7.90
N SER A 29 -3.65 0.92 8.46
CA SER A 29 -4.66 0.37 9.35
C SER A 29 -4.69 1.14 10.66
N LEU A 30 -5.84 1.19 11.34
CA LEU A 30 -5.99 1.84 12.64
C LEU A 30 -4.93 1.37 13.65
N SER A 31 -4.71 0.05 13.75
CA SER A 31 -3.69 -0.52 14.64
C SER A 31 -2.27 -0.05 14.28
N SER A 32 -1.95 0.08 12.99
CA SER A 32 -0.64 0.57 12.56
C SER A 32 -0.45 2.06 12.81
N ALA A 33 -1.52 2.85 12.70
CA ALA A 33 -1.48 4.28 13.04
C ALA A 33 -1.29 4.48 14.55
N ILE A 34 -2.03 3.74 15.37
CA ILE A 34 -1.89 3.77 16.83
C ILE A 34 -0.48 3.35 17.25
N GLU A 35 0.07 2.26 16.69
CA GLU A 35 1.43 1.81 16.98
C GLU A 35 2.47 2.90 16.65
N LEU A 36 2.29 3.61 15.52
CA LEU A 36 3.16 4.71 15.14
C LEU A 36 3.10 5.87 16.13
N ILE A 37 1.88 6.34 16.44
CA ILE A 37 1.66 7.44 17.39
C ILE A 37 2.28 7.11 18.75
N LEU A 38 2.05 5.90 19.26
CA LEU A 38 2.61 5.46 20.54
C LEU A 38 4.13 5.37 20.48
N THR A 39 4.68 4.84 19.39
CA THR A 39 6.14 4.75 19.20
C THR A 39 6.77 6.14 19.16
N ASP A 40 6.19 7.07 18.41
CA ASP A 40 6.72 8.43 18.29
C ASP A 40 6.56 9.23 19.60
N TYR A 41 5.49 8.99 20.35
CA TYR A 41 5.33 9.55 21.69
C TYR A 41 6.42 9.01 22.64
N LEU A 42 6.63 7.70 22.66
CA LEU A 42 7.60 7.06 23.55
C LEU A 42 9.07 7.37 23.22
N LYS A 43 9.39 7.68 21.97
CA LYS A 43 10.73 8.15 21.59
C LYS A 43 11.15 9.45 22.27
N LYS A 44 10.19 10.24 22.74
CA LYS A 44 10.48 11.45 23.52
C LYS A 44 11.01 11.14 24.91
N TYR A 45 10.85 9.92 25.40
CA TYR A 45 11.35 9.43 26.67
C TYR A 45 12.66 8.67 26.46
N LYS A 46 13.72 9.11 27.09
CA LYS A 46 15.10 8.58 26.91
C LYS A 46 15.25 7.08 27.21
N ASP A 47 14.37 6.53 28.03
CA ASP A 47 14.43 5.12 28.47
C ASP A 47 13.63 4.16 27.59
N PHE A 48 12.93 4.66 26.57
CA PHE A 48 12.29 3.77 25.62
C PHE A 48 13.35 3.23 24.66
N PRO A 49 13.64 1.92 24.67
CA PRO A 49 14.52 1.30 23.72
C PRO A 49 13.79 1.28 22.36
N GLY A 50 13.54 2.49 21.84
CA GLY A 50 13.04 2.66 20.50
C GLY A 50 14.02 1.97 19.59
N ARG A 51 13.63 0.82 19.05
CA ARG A 51 14.36 0.30 17.91
C ARG A 51 14.49 1.46 16.95
N ASP A 52 15.71 1.82 16.59
CA ASP A 52 15.95 2.52 15.35
C ASP A 52 14.92 1.95 14.38
N GLN A 53 14.14 2.81 13.76
CA GLN A 53 13.30 2.38 12.65
C GLN A 53 14.26 1.95 11.54
N GLN A 54 14.95 0.85 11.77
CA GLN A 54 15.44 0.06 10.67
C GLN A 54 14.20 -0.18 9.83
N GLU A 55 14.19 0.46 8.70
CA GLU A 55 13.15 0.36 7.69
C GLU A 55 12.69 -1.10 7.66
N ARG A 56 11.53 -1.42 8.27
CA ARG A 56 10.99 -2.78 8.29
C ARG A 56 10.71 -3.27 6.86
N ARG A 57 10.81 -2.33 5.92
CA ARG A 57 10.60 -2.54 4.50
C ARG A 57 11.93 -2.89 3.86
N ARG A 58 11.94 -4.01 3.18
CA ARG A 58 13.11 -4.43 2.39
C ARG A 58 13.49 -3.39 1.33
N TYR A 59 12.51 -2.62 0.84
CA TYR A 59 12.67 -1.61 -0.19
C TYR A 59 12.02 -0.30 0.26
N PRO A 60 12.72 0.85 0.15
CA PRO A 60 12.13 2.16 0.40
C PRO A 60 10.99 2.43 -0.59
N ARG A 61 10.04 3.26 -0.19
CA ARG A 61 8.90 3.64 -1.03
C ARG A 61 8.99 5.09 -1.41
N LYS A 62 8.76 5.36 -2.69
CA LYS A 62 8.64 6.72 -3.24
C LYS A 62 7.16 7.04 -3.37
N ALA A 63 6.70 8.11 -2.72
CA ALA A 63 5.36 8.64 -2.93
C ALA A 63 5.25 9.22 -4.34
N VAL A 64 4.20 8.86 -5.06
CA VAL A 64 3.96 9.27 -6.45
C VAL A 64 2.46 9.52 -6.66
N ALA A 65 2.10 10.09 -7.81
CA ALA A 65 0.72 10.20 -8.29
C ALA A 65 0.73 9.88 -9.80
N ILE A 66 0.82 8.60 -10.13
CA ILE A 66 0.96 8.13 -11.51
C ILE A 66 -0.35 7.55 -12.00
N PRO A 67 -0.99 8.11 -13.04
CA PRO A 67 -2.14 7.49 -13.69
C PRO A 67 -1.80 6.08 -14.16
N ALA A 68 -2.71 5.14 -13.91
CA ALA A 68 -2.53 3.74 -14.20
C ALA A 68 -3.83 3.09 -14.66
N TYR A 69 -3.70 1.90 -15.22
CA TYR A 69 -4.79 0.98 -15.45
C TYR A 69 -4.54 -0.29 -14.66
N VAL A 70 -5.58 -0.84 -14.09
CA VAL A 70 -5.56 -2.16 -13.47
C VAL A 70 -6.50 -3.10 -14.20
N LYS A 71 -6.08 -4.36 -14.33
CA LYS A 71 -6.84 -5.42 -14.96
C LYS A 71 -6.69 -6.69 -14.10
N THR A 72 -7.79 -7.39 -13.82
CA THR A 72 -7.72 -8.69 -13.16
C THR A 72 -7.06 -9.71 -14.09
N CYS A 73 -6.27 -10.63 -13.55
CA CYS A 73 -5.56 -11.65 -14.36
C CYS A 73 -6.49 -12.78 -14.83
N GLU A 74 -7.72 -12.84 -14.31
CA GLU A 74 -8.71 -13.84 -14.71
C GLU A 74 -9.54 -13.36 -15.92
N THR A 75 -10.58 -14.02 -16.26
CA THR A 75 -11.38 -13.90 -17.49
C THR A 75 -11.88 -12.51 -17.89
N ASP A 76 -11.75 -11.50 -17.03
CA ASP A 76 -12.22 -10.15 -17.32
C ASP A 76 -11.13 -9.34 -18.05
N THR A 77 -11.42 -8.97 -19.29
CA THR A 77 -10.55 -8.10 -20.10
C THR A 77 -10.71 -6.62 -19.80
N THR A 78 -11.59 -6.24 -18.87
CA THR A 78 -11.91 -4.85 -18.55
C THR A 78 -10.74 -4.18 -17.82
N GLN A 79 -10.28 -3.07 -18.36
CA GLN A 79 -9.30 -2.20 -17.70
C GLN A 79 -10.01 -1.12 -16.90
N HIS A 80 -9.57 -0.92 -15.67
CA HIS A 80 -10.11 0.12 -14.79
C HIS A 80 -9.07 1.19 -14.55
N GLY A 81 -9.48 2.46 -14.65
CA GLY A 81 -8.62 3.59 -14.33
C GLY A 81 -8.22 3.57 -12.85
N ALA A 82 -6.96 3.84 -12.59
CA ALA A 82 -6.37 3.79 -11.25
C ALA A 82 -5.28 4.88 -11.11
N VAL A 83 -4.80 5.08 -9.88
CA VAL A 83 -3.67 5.96 -9.60
C VAL A 83 -2.68 5.24 -8.68
N VAL A 84 -1.44 5.09 -9.12
CA VAL A 84 -0.36 4.60 -8.25
C VAL A 84 0.02 5.71 -7.29
N LEU A 85 0.00 5.43 -6.00
CA LEU A 85 0.20 6.40 -4.91
C LEU A 85 1.56 6.26 -4.22
N ASP A 86 2.11 5.07 -4.18
CA ASP A 86 3.49 4.81 -3.80
C ASP A 86 4.05 3.62 -4.59
N LEU A 87 5.36 3.62 -4.76
CA LEU A 87 6.07 2.62 -5.54
C LEU A 87 7.39 2.27 -4.86
N SER A 88 7.75 0.99 -4.89
CA SER A 88 9.03 0.45 -4.42
C SER A 88 9.49 -0.67 -5.34
N LEU A 89 10.70 -1.21 -5.12
CA LEU A 89 11.16 -2.39 -5.88
C LEU A 89 10.40 -3.69 -5.55
N GLY A 90 9.64 -3.72 -4.46
CA GLY A 90 8.89 -4.92 -4.05
C GLY A 90 7.38 -4.83 -4.22
N GLY A 91 6.84 -3.67 -4.60
CA GLY A 91 5.39 -3.50 -4.70
C GLY A 91 4.95 -2.05 -4.85
N LEU A 92 3.65 -1.87 -4.91
CA LEU A 92 3.01 -0.58 -5.08
C LEU A 92 1.77 -0.43 -4.17
N CYS A 93 1.34 0.81 -4.01
CA CYS A 93 0.01 1.14 -3.52
C CYS A 93 -0.76 1.82 -4.65
N VAL A 94 -1.94 1.30 -4.97
CA VAL A 94 -2.79 1.84 -6.02
C VAL A 94 -4.16 2.20 -5.47
N SER A 95 -4.67 3.35 -5.90
CA SER A 95 -6.07 3.74 -5.69
C SER A 95 -6.90 3.24 -6.86
N VAL A 96 -7.93 2.45 -6.57
CA VAL A 96 -8.86 1.90 -7.56
C VAL A 96 -10.29 2.27 -7.22
N PRO A 97 -11.21 2.33 -8.19
CA PRO A 97 -12.64 2.46 -7.94
C PRO A 97 -13.15 1.32 -7.04
N ARG A 98 -14.14 1.61 -6.19
CA ARG A 98 -14.66 0.65 -5.23
C ARG A 98 -15.24 -0.62 -5.87
N GLU A 99 -15.79 -0.49 -7.05
CA GLU A 99 -16.34 -1.60 -7.85
C GLU A 99 -15.30 -2.64 -8.31
N CYS A 100 -14.01 -2.24 -8.34
CA CYS A 100 -12.93 -3.16 -8.71
C CYS A 100 -12.52 -4.10 -7.57
N VAL A 101 -12.94 -3.79 -6.33
CA VAL A 101 -12.45 -4.51 -5.14
C VAL A 101 -12.93 -5.95 -5.10
N SER A 102 -14.19 -6.20 -5.46
CA SER A 102 -14.72 -7.57 -5.52
C SER A 102 -13.91 -8.45 -6.46
N LYS A 103 -13.43 -7.89 -7.56
CA LYS A 103 -12.62 -8.59 -8.57
C LYS A 103 -11.16 -8.78 -8.16
N ILE A 104 -10.61 -7.85 -7.36
CA ILE A 104 -9.21 -7.90 -6.87
C ILE A 104 -9.13 -8.73 -5.56
N TYR A 105 -10.25 -8.92 -4.87
CA TYR A 105 -10.29 -9.56 -3.55
C TYR A 105 -11.51 -10.49 -3.41
N GLU A 106 -11.67 -11.41 -4.36
CA GLU A 106 -12.81 -12.31 -4.40
C GLU A 106 -12.64 -13.46 -3.40
N GLY A 107 -13.67 -13.70 -2.58
CA GLY A 107 -13.72 -14.85 -1.67
C GLY A 107 -12.73 -14.87 -0.51
N GLY A 108 -12.07 -13.76 -0.19
CA GLY A 108 -11.06 -13.70 0.88
C GLY A 108 -9.67 -14.19 0.46
N GLU A 109 -9.51 -14.65 -0.76
CA GLU A 109 -8.21 -14.96 -1.36
C GLU A 109 -7.62 -13.74 -2.06
N LYS A 110 -6.32 -13.58 -1.93
CA LYS A 110 -5.56 -12.47 -2.53
C LYS A 110 -5.41 -12.71 -4.03
N SER A 111 -6.23 -12.04 -4.82
CA SER A 111 -6.20 -12.16 -6.28
C SER A 111 -5.00 -11.43 -6.87
N GLN A 112 -4.56 -11.91 -8.02
CA GLN A 112 -3.56 -11.24 -8.84
C GLN A 112 -4.24 -10.28 -9.81
N PHE A 113 -3.57 -9.16 -10.06
CA PHE A 113 -3.98 -8.19 -11.06
C PHE A 113 -2.77 -7.61 -11.79
N GLU A 114 -2.95 -7.21 -13.02
CA GLU A 114 -1.95 -6.47 -13.78
C GLU A 114 -2.14 -4.97 -13.55
N ALA A 115 -1.06 -4.27 -13.21
CA ALA A 115 -0.99 -2.82 -13.17
C ALA A 115 -0.14 -2.31 -14.35
N SER A 116 -0.70 -1.40 -15.13
CA SER A 116 -0.03 -0.78 -16.28
C SER A 116 0.03 0.74 -16.10
N PHE A 117 1.20 1.33 -16.21
CA PHE A 117 1.42 2.78 -16.07
C PHE A 117 2.67 3.24 -16.79
N VAL A 118 2.82 4.55 -16.97
CA VAL A 118 4.01 5.16 -17.57
C VAL A 118 4.78 5.89 -16.48
N LEU A 119 6.05 5.53 -16.30
CA LEU A 119 6.91 6.21 -15.34
C LEU A 119 7.18 7.65 -15.80
N PRO A 120 7.04 8.66 -14.92
CA PRO A 120 7.46 10.01 -15.19
C PRO A 120 8.93 10.04 -15.66
N GLU A 121 9.29 10.97 -16.54
CA GLU A 121 10.65 11.18 -17.05
C GLU A 121 11.13 10.18 -18.11
N ARG A 122 10.53 9.00 -18.24
CA ARG A 122 11.03 7.99 -19.18
C ARG A 122 10.10 7.63 -20.32
N ASN A 123 8.86 8.03 -20.24
CA ASN A 123 7.80 7.78 -21.24
C ASN A 123 7.70 6.30 -21.70
N LYS A 124 8.14 5.37 -20.83
CA LYS A 124 8.10 3.93 -21.08
C LYS A 124 6.97 3.29 -20.28
N PRO A 125 6.10 2.51 -20.92
CA PRO A 125 5.07 1.77 -20.23
C PRO A 125 5.71 0.65 -19.38
N VAL A 126 5.21 0.49 -18.18
CA VAL A 126 5.56 -0.58 -17.24
C VAL A 126 4.32 -1.41 -17.02
N ARG A 127 4.45 -2.73 -17.10
CA ARG A 127 3.39 -3.70 -16.78
C ARG A 127 3.89 -4.65 -15.72
N LEU A 128 3.14 -4.78 -14.64
CA LEU A 128 3.53 -5.57 -13.48
C LEU A 128 2.37 -6.43 -13.02
N VAL A 129 2.62 -7.71 -12.83
CA VAL A 129 1.68 -8.61 -12.17
C VAL A 129 1.84 -8.44 -10.66
N CYS A 130 0.76 -8.09 -10.02
CA CYS A 130 0.70 -7.73 -8.62
C CYS A 130 -0.22 -8.70 -7.86
N LYS A 131 0.13 -9.00 -6.61
CA LYS A 131 -0.71 -9.72 -5.67
C LYS A 131 -1.20 -8.75 -4.60
N ALA A 132 -2.51 -8.64 -4.45
CA ALA A 132 -3.10 -7.79 -3.42
C ALA A 132 -2.69 -8.29 -2.03
N GLU A 133 -2.09 -7.43 -1.20
CA GLU A 133 -1.67 -7.77 0.16
C GLU A 133 -2.56 -7.13 1.20
N ARG A 134 -3.07 -5.94 0.90
CA ARG A 134 -3.91 -5.16 1.80
C ARG A 134 -4.89 -4.31 1.00
N VAL A 135 -6.12 -4.24 1.51
CA VAL A 135 -7.18 -3.39 0.97
C VAL A 135 -7.64 -2.44 2.08
N VAL A 136 -7.64 -1.14 1.82
CA VAL A 136 -8.05 -0.10 2.76
C VAL A 136 -9.14 0.75 2.11
N PRO A 137 -10.37 0.72 2.61
CA PRO A 137 -11.44 1.59 2.11
C PRO A 137 -11.11 3.07 2.29
N SER A 138 -11.51 3.88 1.33
CA SER A 138 -11.44 5.34 1.37
C SER A 138 -12.73 5.92 0.78
N ASN A 139 -12.95 7.22 0.88
CA ASN A 139 -14.14 7.89 0.37
C ASN A 139 -14.23 7.74 -1.17
N GLY A 140 -15.14 6.87 -1.64
CA GLY A 140 -15.38 6.61 -3.07
C GLY A 140 -14.37 5.68 -3.76
N ASN A 141 -13.16 5.53 -3.25
CA ASN A 141 -12.10 4.69 -3.79
C ASN A 141 -11.61 3.67 -2.75
N VAL A 142 -10.72 2.78 -3.17
CA VAL A 142 -10.06 1.82 -2.30
C VAL A 142 -8.57 1.82 -2.57
N TYR A 143 -7.78 1.83 -1.52
CA TYR A 143 -6.33 1.69 -1.62
C TYR A 143 -5.95 0.22 -1.53
N VAL A 144 -5.27 -0.27 -2.55
CA VAL A 144 -4.75 -1.64 -2.62
C VAL A 144 -3.23 -1.59 -2.52
N GLY A 145 -2.71 -2.11 -1.41
CA GLY A 145 -1.28 -2.37 -1.29
C GLY A 145 -0.99 -3.74 -1.86
N ALA A 146 -0.04 -3.83 -2.80
CA ALA A 146 0.26 -5.05 -3.52
C ALA A 146 1.76 -5.29 -3.62
N SER A 147 2.16 -6.57 -3.61
CA SER A 147 3.50 -7.03 -3.93
C SER A 147 3.60 -7.43 -5.40
N PHE A 148 4.77 -7.27 -6.00
CA PHE A 148 5.03 -7.79 -7.34
C PHE A 148 5.18 -9.31 -7.27
N VAL A 149 4.48 -10.02 -8.16
CA VAL A 149 4.57 -11.48 -8.30
C VAL A 149 5.63 -11.81 -9.34
N ASP A 150 5.58 -11.08 -10.46
CA ASP A 150 6.52 -11.22 -11.55
C ASP A 150 6.77 -9.85 -12.17
N ALA A 151 8.03 -9.55 -12.44
CA ALA A 151 8.46 -8.39 -13.19
C ALA A 151 9.58 -8.83 -14.13
N ASP A 152 9.39 -8.68 -15.42
CA ASP A 152 10.46 -8.91 -16.35
C ASP A 152 11.65 -7.97 -16.06
N PHE A 153 12.82 -8.37 -16.53
CA PHE A 153 14.06 -7.65 -16.25
C PHE A 153 14.02 -6.18 -16.70
N ALA A 154 13.37 -5.88 -17.84
CA ALA A 154 13.28 -4.52 -18.36
C ALA A 154 12.40 -3.64 -17.49
N ASN A 155 11.25 -4.16 -17.04
CA ASN A 155 10.38 -3.45 -16.10
C ASN A 155 11.07 -3.22 -14.75
N TYR A 156 11.80 -4.22 -14.24
CA TYR A 156 12.56 -4.08 -13.00
C TYR A 156 13.67 -3.02 -13.11
N GLN A 157 14.43 -2.99 -14.20
CA GLN A 157 15.43 -1.96 -14.45
C GLN A 157 14.82 -0.55 -14.53
N ASN A 158 13.69 -0.41 -15.22
CA ASN A 158 12.99 0.87 -15.31
C ASN A 158 12.54 1.36 -13.92
N LEU A 159 12.01 0.47 -13.08
CA LEU A 159 11.64 0.78 -11.71
C LEU A 159 12.86 1.18 -10.86
N GLN A 160 13.95 0.42 -10.93
CA GLN A 160 15.16 0.70 -10.17
C GLN A 160 15.71 2.08 -10.49
N GLN A 161 15.78 2.42 -11.76
CA GLN A 161 16.28 3.72 -12.20
C GLN A 161 15.36 4.91 -11.86
N PHE A 162 14.05 4.66 -11.72
CA PHE A 162 13.10 5.67 -11.28
C PHE A 162 13.11 5.90 -9.77
N LEU A 163 13.44 4.88 -9.00
CA LEU A 163 13.40 4.91 -7.53
C LEU A 163 14.70 5.39 -6.89
N VAL A 164 15.79 5.43 -7.63
CA VAL A 164 17.09 6.01 -7.22
C VAL A 164 17.12 7.49 -7.55
#